data_97fd3985d9e9d5dc204d20b750166651
#
_entry.id   97fd3985d9e9d5dc204d20b750166651
#
_cell.length_a   1.000
_cell.length_b   1.000
_cell.length_c   1.000
_cell.angle_alpha   90.00
_cell.angle_beta   90.00
_cell.angle_gamma   90.00
#
_symmetry.space_group_name_H-M   'P 1'
#
loop_
_entity.id
_entity.type
_entity.pdbx_description
1 polymer ?
#
loop_
_entity_poly.entity_id
_entity_poly.type
_entity_poly.pdbx_seq_one_letter_code
_entity_poly.pdbx_strand_id
1 'polypeptide(L)'
;LGLSKQWSTTRGWSIHTGIGGRFLLGNGYFNLTQENGQLDAFGAFSNGFNIAKLDSLNFNDPAFTQVRNWGPVGQGWGADLGVAIAFSDKAWASASITDLGWMEWRGERYSFDDALTNTWDNATANPNQWIDILQLAMNPSTWFANGVSETRRVNNGVGFHIGGGLRVWSGLTFAG
;
A
#
# COMPACT_ATOMS: atom_id res chain seq x y z
N LEU A 1 5.54 -6.51 17.35
CA LEU A 1 5.69 -6.48 18.81
C LEU A 1 4.50 -5.77 19.44
N GLY A 2 3.85 -6.34 20.46
CA GLY A 2 2.70 -5.72 21.11
C GLY A 2 2.76 -5.87 22.62
N LEU A 3 2.23 -4.89 23.32
CA LEU A 3 2.04 -4.88 24.75
C LEU A 3 0.58 -4.63 25.06
N SER A 4 0.03 -5.35 26.00
CA SER A 4 -1.35 -5.14 26.47
C SER A 4 -1.41 -5.15 27.99
N LYS A 5 -2.33 -4.38 28.53
CA LYS A 5 -2.58 -4.32 29.97
C LYS A 5 -4.06 -4.33 30.25
N GLN A 6 -4.45 -5.14 31.23
CA GLN A 6 -5.81 -5.18 31.77
C GLN A 6 -5.85 -4.51 33.13
N TRP A 7 -6.86 -3.71 33.34
CA TRP A 7 -7.18 -3.03 34.59
C TRP A 7 -8.58 -3.46 35.02
N SER A 8 -8.69 -4.00 36.22
CA SER A 8 -9.99 -4.39 36.77
C SER A 8 -10.39 -3.42 37.87
N THR A 9 -11.64 -3.02 37.86
CA THR A 9 -12.21 -2.15 38.90
C THR A 9 -13.05 -2.96 39.89
N THR A 10 -13.14 -2.49 41.10
CA THR A 10 -14.01 -3.09 42.15
C THR A 10 -15.48 -3.10 41.79
N ARG A 11 -15.91 -2.33 40.76
CA ARG A 11 -17.29 -2.27 40.25
C ARG A 11 -17.60 -3.28 39.15
N GLY A 12 -16.70 -4.24 38.88
CA GLY A 12 -16.89 -5.27 37.86
C GLY A 12 -16.61 -4.78 36.41
N TRP A 13 -15.98 -3.62 36.24
CA TRP A 13 -15.52 -3.16 34.92
C TRP A 13 -14.08 -3.61 34.69
N SER A 14 -13.78 -3.94 33.45
CA SER A 14 -12.40 -4.15 33.02
C SER A 14 -12.07 -3.27 31.84
N ILE A 15 -10.88 -2.67 31.88
CA ILE A 15 -10.34 -1.84 30.79
C ILE A 15 -9.13 -2.60 30.25
N HIS A 16 -9.10 -2.81 28.95
CA HIS A 16 -7.99 -3.41 28.23
C HIS A 16 -7.38 -2.35 27.35
N THR A 17 -6.09 -2.14 27.46
CA THR A 17 -5.33 -1.24 26.58
C THR A 17 -4.27 -2.03 25.85
N GLY A 18 -4.02 -1.69 24.61
CA GLY A 18 -2.99 -2.33 23.79
C GLY A 18 -2.24 -1.32 22.94
N ILE A 19 -0.96 -1.55 22.79
CA ILE A 19 -0.09 -0.88 21.84
C ILE A 19 0.68 -1.92 21.05
N GLY A 20 0.69 -1.77 19.73
CA GLY A 20 1.46 -2.62 18.80
C GLY A 20 2.42 -1.81 17.98
N GLY A 21 3.55 -2.39 17.64
CA GLY A 21 4.51 -1.83 16.69
C GLY A 21 4.89 -2.87 15.65
N ARG A 22 4.99 -2.43 14.39
CA ARG A 22 5.35 -3.28 13.25
C ARG A 22 6.48 -2.65 12.47
N PHE A 23 7.41 -3.48 12.04
CA PHE A 23 8.34 -3.12 10.98
C PHE A 23 7.79 -3.67 9.67
N LEU A 24 7.75 -2.82 8.66
CA LEU A 24 7.14 -3.11 7.36
C LEU A 24 8.23 -3.23 6.30
N LEU A 25 8.13 -4.26 5.48
CA LEU A 25 8.97 -4.48 4.31
C LEU A 25 8.09 -4.54 3.07
N GLY A 26 8.41 -3.74 2.08
CA GLY A 26 7.65 -3.64 0.84
C GLY A 26 8.43 -4.14 -0.37
N ASN A 27 7.77 -4.94 -1.19
CA ASN A 27 8.36 -5.51 -2.40
C ASN A 27 7.92 -4.80 -3.68
N GLY A 28 6.86 -4.00 -3.62
CA GLY A 28 6.37 -3.24 -4.76
C GLY A 28 5.48 -2.09 -4.33
N TYR A 29 5.67 -0.94 -4.97
CA TYR A 29 4.83 0.24 -4.84
C TYR A 29 4.78 0.95 -6.19
N PHE A 30 3.60 1.36 -6.60
CA PHE A 30 3.39 2.15 -7.81
C PHE A 30 2.43 3.30 -7.51
N ASN A 31 2.76 4.47 -8.00
CA ASN A 31 1.91 5.65 -7.90
C ASN A 31 1.94 6.40 -9.23
N LEU A 32 0.77 6.77 -9.71
CA LEU A 32 0.57 7.59 -10.89
C LEU A 32 -0.21 8.83 -10.48
N THR A 33 0.34 10.00 -10.73
CA THR A 33 -0.30 11.28 -10.43
C THR A 33 -0.26 12.17 -11.66
N GLN A 34 -1.32 12.97 -11.83
CA GLN A 34 -1.37 13.99 -12.87
C GLN A 34 -1.44 15.35 -12.18
N GLU A 35 -0.43 16.19 -12.40
CA GLU A 35 -0.39 17.56 -11.90
C GLU A 35 -0.07 18.50 -13.06
N ASN A 36 -0.87 19.56 -13.23
CA ASN A 36 -0.66 20.62 -14.23
C ASN A 36 -0.49 20.11 -15.66
N GLY A 37 -1.20 19.04 -16.06
CA GLY A 37 -1.10 18.45 -17.38
C GLY A 37 0.09 17.50 -17.57
N GLN A 38 0.95 17.34 -16.56
CA GLN A 38 2.05 16.38 -16.59
C GLN A 38 1.66 15.10 -15.86
N LEU A 39 1.97 13.98 -16.45
CA LEU A 39 1.81 12.67 -15.83
C LEU A 39 3.12 12.30 -15.14
N ASP A 40 3.04 12.03 -13.84
CA ASP A 40 4.16 11.64 -12.99
C ASP A 40 3.94 10.23 -12.47
N ALA A 41 4.83 9.31 -12.79
CA ALA A 41 4.79 7.93 -12.34
C ALA A 41 5.98 7.66 -11.42
N PHE A 42 5.71 7.03 -10.28
CA PHE A 42 6.75 6.51 -9.41
C PHE A 42 6.57 5.00 -9.26
N GLY A 43 7.61 4.26 -9.50
CA GLY A 43 7.65 2.81 -9.38
C GLY A 43 8.83 2.34 -8.53
N ALA A 44 8.54 1.54 -7.51
CA ALA A 44 9.53 0.86 -6.70
C ALA A 44 9.18 -0.63 -6.69
N PHE A 45 10.01 -1.46 -7.33
CA PHE A 45 9.76 -2.89 -7.45
C PHE A 45 11.02 -3.66 -7.09
N SER A 46 10.88 -4.68 -6.25
CA SER A 46 11.97 -5.63 -6.03
C SER A 46 12.31 -6.35 -7.33
N ASN A 47 13.53 -6.86 -7.44
CA ASN A 47 14.00 -7.51 -8.66
C ASN A 47 13.09 -8.65 -9.17
N GLY A 48 12.29 -9.25 -8.28
CA GLY A 48 11.30 -10.27 -8.64
C GLY A 48 10.04 -9.72 -9.33
N PHE A 49 9.81 -8.41 -9.24
CA PHE A 49 8.65 -7.72 -9.81
C PHE A 49 9.05 -6.62 -10.80
N ASN A 50 10.29 -6.58 -11.24
CA ASN A 50 10.76 -5.55 -12.15
C ASN A 50 10.19 -5.76 -13.54
N ILE A 51 9.11 -5.03 -13.83
CA ILE A 51 8.34 -5.09 -15.08
C ILE A 51 9.20 -4.71 -16.28
N ALA A 52 10.19 -3.83 -16.12
CA ALA A 52 11.11 -3.43 -17.20
C ALA A 52 12.00 -4.59 -17.70
N LYS A 53 12.18 -5.64 -16.89
CA LYS A 53 12.88 -6.86 -17.30
C LYS A 53 11.96 -7.93 -17.87
N LEU A 54 10.64 -7.74 -17.80
CA LEU A 54 9.65 -8.64 -18.41
C LEU A 54 9.63 -8.56 -19.95
N ASP A 55 10.24 -7.53 -20.54
CA ASP A 55 10.33 -7.36 -21.99
C ASP A 55 11.21 -8.44 -22.66
N SER A 56 12.05 -9.11 -21.88
CA SER A 56 12.79 -10.30 -22.29
C SER A 56 12.30 -11.52 -21.53
N LEU A 57 11.04 -11.92 -21.71
CA LEU A 57 10.52 -13.20 -21.21
C LEU A 57 11.20 -14.41 -21.91
N ASN A 58 12.51 -14.36 -22.00
CA ASN A 58 13.29 -15.52 -22.32
C ASN A 58 13.55 -16.28 -21.02
N PHE A 59 12.66 -17.21 -20.68
CA PHE A 59 12.78 -18.09 -19.51
C PHE A 59 14.09 -18.89 -19.46
N ASN A 60 14.85 -18.90 -20.54
CA ASN A 60 16.16 -19.54 -20.65
C ASN A 60 17.33 -18.56 -20.41
N ASP A 61 17.06 -17.27 -20.15
CA ASP A 61 18.11 -16.30 -19.86
C ASP A 61 18.69 -16.57 -18.47
N PRO A 62 20.02 -16.77 -18.35
CA PRO A 62 20.69 -16.88 -17.05
C PRO A 62 20.42 -15.67 -16.13
N ALA A 63 20.08 -14.50 -16.67
CA ALA A 63 19.65 -13.33 -15.91
C ALA A 63 18.34 -13.59 -15.14
N PHE A 64 17.46 -14.48 -15.61
CA PHE A 64 16.25 -14.88 -14.90
C PHE A 64 16.57 -15.72 -13.66
N THR A 65 17.65 -16.46 -13.67
CA THR A 65 18.14 -17.23 -12.51
C THR A 65 18.89 -16.36 -11.49
N GLN A 66 19.34 -15.15 -11.88
CA GLN A 66 19.93 -14.15 -10.98
C GLN A 66 18.88 -13.29 -10.22
N VAL A 67 17.59 -13.51 -10.44
CA VAL A 67 16.49 -12.89 -9.66
C VAL A 67 16.49 -13.33 -8.18
N ARG A 68 17.62 -13.72 -7.67
CA ARG A 68 17.81 -14.19 -6.29
C ARG A 68 17.83 -13.09 -5.22
N ASN A 69 17.86 -11.82 -5.62
CA ASN A 69 17.79 -10.69 -4.69
C ASN A 69 16.35 -10.17 -4.59
N TRP A 70 15.52 -10.91 -3.90
CA TRP A 70 14.17 -10.50 -3.47
C TRP A 70 14.23 -9.48 -2.33
N GLY A 71 15.26 -8.63 -2.32
CA GLY A 71 15.39 -7.61 -1.30
C GLY A 71 14.22 -6.64 -1.33
N PRO A 72 13.68 -6.24 -0.16
CA PRO A 72 12.64 -5.25 -0.09
C PRO A 72 13.14 -3.91 -0.64
N VAL A 73 12.31 -3.24 -1.41
CA VAL A 73 12.55 -1.89 -1.95
C VAL A 73 11.86 -0.81 -1.12
N GLY A 74 11.02 -1.23 -0.18
CA GLY A 74 10.37 -0.38 0.79
C GLY A 74 10.64 -0.85 2.21
N GLN A 75 10.80 0.10 3.13
CA GLN A 75 10.90 -0.15 4.56
C GLN A 75 10.13 0.89 5.34
N GLY A 76 9.56 0.51 6.47
CA GLY A 76 8.77 1.44 7.25
C GLY A 76 8.36 0.92 8.61
N TRP A 77 7.54 1.72 9.27
CA TRP A 77 7.04 1.47 10.59
C TRP A 77 5.53 1.67 10.62
N GLY A 78 4.87 0.84 11.41
CA GLY A 78 3.47 0.99 11.76
C GLY A 78 3.28 0.83 13.27
N ALA A 79 2.37 1.60 13.82
CA ALA A 79 1.95 1.47 15.20
C ALA A 79 0.44 1.37 15.29
N ASP A 80 -0.03 0.58 16.26
CA ASP A 80 -1.44 0.36 16.54
C ASP A 80 -1.70 0.68 18.00
N LEU A 81 -2.83 1.32 18.27
CA LEU A 81 -3.30 1.64 19.61
C LEU A 81 -4.74 1.15 19.76
N GLY A 82 -5.06 0.56 20.89
CA GLY A 82 -6.41 0.08 21.13
C GLY A 82 -6.81 0.17 22.60
N VAL A 83 -8.10 0.37 22.82
CA VAL A 83 -8.75 0.32 24.11
C VAL A 83 -10.06 -0.45 23.99
N ALA A 84 -10.32 -1.31 24.95
CA ALA A 84 -11.61 -1.97 25.10
C ALA A 84 -12.06 -1.88 26.56
N ILE A 85 -13.34 -1.63 26.77
CA ILE A 85 -13.96 -1.56 28.09
C ILE A 85 -15.08 -2.61 28.13
N ALA A 86 -15.00 -3.50 29.10
CA ALA A 86 -16.08 -4.42 29.39
C ALA A 86 -16.85 -3.93 30.63
N PHE A 87 -18.13 -3.72 30.46
CA PHE A 87 -19.08 -3.32 31.50
C PHE A 87 -19.79 -4.58 32.01
N SER A 88 -19.16 -5.32 32.89
CA SER A 88 -19.59 -6.66 33.29
C SER A 88 -19.52 -7.68 32.15
N ASP A 89 -20.20 -8.80 32.30
CA ASP A 89 -20.35 -9.87 31.30
C ASP A 89 -21.42 -9.57 30.22
N LYS A 90 -22.06 -8.40 30.30
CA LYS A 90 -23.22 -8.07 29.46
C LYS A 90 -22.93 -7.09 28.32
N ALA A 91 -21.98 -6.19 28.51
CA ALA A 91 -21.69 -5.16 27.51
C ALA A 91 -20.20 -4.89 27.41
N TRP A 92 -19.76 -4.55 26.19
CA TRP A 92 -18.41 -4.10 25.94
C TRP A 92 -18.39 -3.05 24.83
N ALA A 93 -17.38 -2.22 24.84
CA ALA A 93 -17.09 -1.26 23.78
C ALA A 93 -15.57 -1.24 23.51
N SER A 94 -15.18 -0.99 22.27
CA SER A 94 -13.78 -0.88 21.88
C SER A 94 -13.56 0.23 20.87
N ALA A 95 -12.36 0.78 20.88
CA ALA A 95 -11.88 1.68 19.86
C ALA A 95 -10.41 1.39 19.57
N SER A 96 -10.01 1.47 18.32
CA SER A 96 -8.60 1.34 17.94
C SER A 96 -8.24 2.22 16.76
N ILE A 97 -6.96 2.60 16.74
CA ILE A 97 -6.30 3.26 15.62
C ILE A 97 -5.20 2.34 15.16
N THR A 98 -5.17 2.03 13.88
CA THR A 98 -4.19 1.14 13.26
C THR A 98 -3.40 1.85 12.18
N ASP A 99 -2.25 1.28 11.85
CA ASP A 99 -1.41 1.73 10.75
C ASP A 99 -0.86 3.16 10.89
N LEU A 100 -0.74 3.67 12.13
CA LEU A 100 -0.02 4.93 12.38
C LEU A 100 1.45 4.75 11.99
N GLY A 101 1.86 5.35 10.87
CA GLY A 101 3.24 5.21 10.43
C GLY A 101 3.46 5.60 8.98
N TRP A 102 4.57 5.15 8.45
CA TRP A 102 5.00 5.48 7.10
C TRP A 102 5.87 4.37 6.51
N MET A 103 6.00 4.39 5.19
CA MET A 103 6.96 3.60 4.42
C MET A 103 7.83 4.50 3.56
N GLU A 104 9.08 4.17 3.47
CA GLU A 104 10.05 4.77 2.55
C GLU A 104 10.31 3.78 1.42
N TRP A 105 10.12 4.23 0.19
CA TRP A 105 10.25 3.45 -1.02
C TRP A 105 11.42 3.97 -1.84
N ARG A 106 12.30 3.08 -2.27
CA ARG A 106 13.41 3.38 -3.17
C ARG A 106 13.04 2.88 -4.55
N GLY A 107 12.86 3.80 -5.48
CA GLY A 107 12.37 3.49 -6.82
C GLY A 107 12.86 4.50 -7.83
N GLU A 108 12.12 4.57 -8.91
CA GLU A 108 12.40 5.47 -10.01
C GLU A 108 11.16 6.31 -10.31
N ARG A 109 11.38 7.58 -10.56
CA ARG A 109 10.36 8.53 -11.00
C ARG A 109 10.49 8.71 -12.49
N TYR A 110 9.34 8.69 -13.16
CA TYR A 110 9.19 8.91 -14.59
C TYR A 110 8.25 10.09 -14.78
N SER A 111 8.73 11.12 -15.47
CA SER A 111 7.93 12.29 -15.85
C SER A 111 7.61 12.18 -17.33
N PHE A 112 6.34 12.22 -17.67
CA PHE A 112 5.89 12.19 -19.04
C PHE A 112 5.43 13.60 -19.42
N ASP A 113 6.19 14.24 -20.30
CA ASP A 113 5.81 15.50 -20.88
C ASP A 113 4.57 15.34 -21.77
N ASP A 114 3.90 16.44 -22.07
CA ASP A 114 2.64 16.57 -22.83
C ASP A 114 2.55 15.74 -24.14
N ALA A 115 3.63 15.13 -24.58
CA ALA A 115 3.64 14.28 -25.77
C ALA A 115 2.64 13.12 -25.68
N LEU A 116 2.42 12.54 -24.50
CA LEU A 116 1.44 11.47 -24.30
C LEU A 116 0.01 11.98 -24.26
N THR A 117 -0.24 13.11 -23.62
CA THR A 117 -1.54 13.78 -23.62
C THR A 117 -1.90 14.28 -25.01
N ASN A 118 -0.95 14.89 -25.72
CA ASN A 118 -1.14 15.30 -27.12
C ASN A 118 -1.35 14.11 -28.07
N THR A 119 -0.68 12.98 -27.82
CA THR A 119 -0.87 11.76 -28.60
C THR A 119 -2.24 11.14 -28.31
N TRP A 120 -2.69 11.20 -27.06
CA TRP A 120 -4.02 10.73 -26.65
C TRP A 120 -5.13 11.60 -27.24
N ASP A 121 -5.00 12.91 -27.19
CA ASP A 121 -5.97 13.85 -27.78
C ASP A 121 -6.02 13.73 -29.31
N ASN A 122 -4.89 13.53 -29.96
CA ASN A 122 -4.83 13.29 -31.40
C ASN A 122 -5.38 11.92 -31.80
N ALA A 123 -5.24 10.90 -30.96
CA ALA A 123 -5.75 9.55 -31.24
C ALA A 123 -7.28 9.46 -31.16
N THR A 124 -7.92 10.28 -30.34
CA THR A 124 -9.39 10.40 -30.34
C THR A 124 -9.92 10.93 -31.68
N ALA A 125 -9.08 11.66 -32.44
CA ALA A 125 -9.41 12.20 -33.75
C ALA A 125 -9.11 11.25 -34.93
N ASN A 126 -8.25 10.24 -34.75
CA ASN A 126 -7.84 9.33 -35.83
C ASN A 126 -7.72 7.86 -35.33
N PRO A 127 -8.67 6.96 -35.75
CA PRO A 127 -8.71 5.58 -35.28
C PRO A 127 -7.44 4.75 -35.56
N ASN A 128 -6.66 5.10 -36.57
CA ASN A 128 -5.43 4.37 -36.88
C ASN A 128 -4.30 4.61 -35.87
N GLN A 129 -4.36 5.70 -35.14
CA GLN A 129 -3.37 6.01 -34.10
C GLN A 129 -3.59 5.23 -32.79
N TRP A 130 -4.75 4.58 -32.61
CA TRP A 130 -4.97 3.70 -31.47
C TRP A 130 -4.01 2.52 -31.44
N ILE A 131 -3.57 2.04 -32.60
CA ILE A 131 -2.59 0.96 -32.69
C ILE A 131 -1.24 1.42 -32.16
N ASP A 132 -0.83 2.65 -32.50
CA ASP A 132 0.44 3.23 -32.03
C ASP A 132 0.40 3.51 -30.53
N ILE A 133 -0.74 3.96 -30.00
CA ILE A 133 -0.94 4.14 -28.56
C ILE A 133 -0.95 2.81 -27.82
N LEU A 134 -1.62 1.79 -28.35
CA LEU A 134 -1.60 0.45 -27.76
C LEU A 134 -0.19 -0.13 -27.79
N GLN A 135 0.56 0.04 -28.87
CA GLN A 135 1.96 -0.41 -28.93
C GLN A 135 2.84 0.35 -27.93
N LEU A 136 2.65 1.67 -27.81
CA LEU A 136 3.35 2.49 -26.82
C LEU A 136 2.96 2.03 -25.39
N ALA A 137 1.67 1.83 -25.13
CA ALA A 137 1.17 1.37 -23.84
C ALA A 137 1.58 -0.06 -23.50
N MET A 138 1.76 -0.91 -24.49
CA MET A 138 2.19 -2.30 -24.34
C MET A 138 3.72 -2.47 -24.31
N ASN A 139 4.49 -1.40 -24.56
CA ASN A 139 5.94 -1.45 -24.48
C ASN A 139 6.44 -0.74 -23.21
N PRO A 140 6.56 -1.45 -22.08
CA PRO A 140 7.00 -0.87 -20.81
C PRO A 140 8.39 -0.24 -20.88
N SER A 141 9.26 -0.70 -21.81
CA SER A 141 10.62 -0.19 -21.94
C SER A 141 10.66 1.28 -22.38
N THR A 142 9.67 1.74 -23.15
CA THR A 142 9.56 3.15 -23.54
C THR A 142 9.06 4.05 -22.40
N TRP A 143 8.25 3.50 -21.49
CA TRP A 143 7.72 4.23 -20.34
C TRP A 143 8.76 4.38 -19.22
N PHE A 144 9.66 3.39 -19.11
CA PHE A 144 10.62 3.29 -18.02
C PHE A 144 12.07 3.53 -18.47
N ALA A 145 12.29 4.06 -19.69
CA ALA A 145 13.63 4.24 -20.24
C ALA A 145 14.47 5.32 -19.54
N ASN A 146 13.85 6.33 -18.93
CA ASN A 146 14.53 7.51 -18.37
C ASN A 146 14.14 7.78 -16.92
N GLY A 147 14.03 6.74 -16.12
CA GLY A 147 13.71 6.87 -14.69
C GLY A 147 14.82 7.60 -13.92
N VAL A 148 14.43 8.53 -13.08
CA VAL A 148 15.31 9.20 -12.13
C VAL A 148 15.15 8.51 -10.77
N SER A 149 16.28 8.03 -10.22
CA SER A 149 16.25 7.39 -8.90
C SER A 149 15.75 8.35 -7.83
N GLU A 150 14.70 7.95 -7.13
CA GLU A 150 14.03 8.75 -6.10
C GLU A 150 13.72 7.89 -4.88
N THR A 151 13.79 8.51 -3.71
CA THR A 151 13.29 7.92 -2.48
C THR A 151 12.02 8.66 -2.08
N ARG A 152 10.90 7.94 -1.98
CA ARG A 152 9.59 8.51 -1.66
C ARG A 152 9.08 7.98 -0.33
N ARG A 153 8.69 8.89 0.55
CA ARG A 153 8.04 8.56 1.81
C ARG A 153 6.53 8.67 1.65
N VAL A 154 5.83 7.60 2.04
CA VAL A 154 4.38 7.50 1.95
C VAL A 154 3.85 7.17 3.34
N ASN A 155 2.88 7.95 3.81
CA ASN A 155 2.20 7.65 5.07
C ASN A 155 1.30 6.43 4.89
N ASN A 156 1.24 5.57 5.89
CA ASN A 156 0.31 4.46 5.91
C ASN A 156 -1.14 5.00 5.97
N GLY A 157 -2.06 4.28 5.40
CA GLY A 157 -3.48 4.59 5.54
C GLY A 157 -3.93 4.33 6.98
N VAL A 158 -4.20 5.38 7.75
CA VAL A 158 -4.65 5.26 9.13
C VAL A 158 -6.06 4.68 9.18
N GLY A 159 -6.22 3.57 9.88
CA GLY A 159 -7.51 2.93 10.13
C GLY A 159 -8.07 3.31 11.50
N PHE A 160 -9.38 3.60 11.55
CA PHE A 160 -10.11 3.80 12.79
C PHE A 160 -11.16 2.71 12.91
N HIS A 161 -11.19 2.03 14.05
CA HIS A 161 -12.14 0.96 14.31
C HIS A 161 -12.86 1.24 15.62
N ILE A 162 -14.16 1.11 15.59
CA ILE A 162 -15.02 1.21 16.77
C ILE A 162 -15.90 -0.02 16.78
N GLY A 163 -16.01 -0.67 17.92
CA GLY A 163 -16.83 -1.86 18.10
C GLY A 163 -17.52 -1.86 19.44
N GLY A 164 -18.60 -2.61 19.53
CA GLY A 164 -19.32 -2.79 20.77
C GLY A 164 -20.24 -4.01 20.71
N GLY A 165 -20.65 -4.49 21.86
CA GLY A 165 -21.57 -5.61 21.96
C GLY A 165 -22.39 -5.56 23.23
N LEU A 166 -23.64 -6.03 23.12
CA LEU A 166 -24.57 -6.20 24.23
C LEU A 166 -25.12 -7.62 24.22
N ARG A 167 -24.99 -8.30 25.35
CA ARG A 167 -25.64 -9.60 25.59
C ARG A 167 -27.01 -9.37 26.23
N VAL A 168 -28.06 -9.54 25.46
CA VAL A 168 -29.44 -9.31 25.93
C VAL A 168 -29.97 -10.53 26.68
N TRP A 169 -29.54 -11.74 26.28
CA TRP A 169 -29.89 -13.02 26.87
C TRP A 169 -28.68 -13.92 27.01
N SER A 170 -28.78 -14.94 27.88
CA SER A 170 -27.67 -15.91 28.05
C SER A 170 -27.30 -16.68 26.76
N GLY A 171 -28.10 -16.59 25.70
CA GLY A 171 -27.86 -17.23 24.40
C GLY A 171 -27.81 -16.29 23.21
N LEU A 172 -28.01 -14.97 23.36
CA LEU A 172 -28.07 -14.04 22.26
C LEU A 172 -27.11 -12.86 22.49
N THR A 173 -26.16 -12.68 21.58
CA THR A 173 -25.21 -11.57 21.59
C THR A 173 -25.31 -10.78 20.31
N PHE A 174 -25.45 -9.47 20.41
CA PHE A 174 -25.34 -8.53 19.32
C PHE A 174 -23.96 -7.86 19.39
N ALA A 175 -23.26 -7.81 18.25
CA ALA A 175 -21.99 -7.12 18.10
C ALA A 175 -21.98 -6.36 16.77
N GLY A 176 -21.38 -5.18 16.76
CA GLY A 176 -21.20 -4.33 15.58
C GLY A 176 -19.89 -3.57 15.67
#